data_e808705f72d3c9183faddf564139683f
#
_entry.id   e808705f72d3c9183faddf564139683f
#
_cell.length_a   1.000
_cell.length_b   1.000
_cell.length_c   1.000
_cell.angle_alpha   90.00
_cell.angle_beta   90.00
_cell.angle_gamma   90.00
#
_symmetry.space_group_name_H-M   'P 1'
#
loop_
_entity.id
_entity.type
_entity.pdbx_description
1 polymer ?
#
loop_
_entity_poly.entity_id
_entity_poly.type
_entity_poly.pdbx_seq_one_letter_code
_entity_poly.pdbx_strand_id
1 'polypeptide(L)'
;MSKRRVVVTGLGIVSPVGNTVSAAWENIISGKSGITRITRFDASNFASQIAGEVKDFDIQQYLSVKEARRMDIFIHYGMAAAIQAIKDAGIEDVTHFDSERIGVNIG
;
A
#
# COMPACT_ATOMS: atom_id res chain seq x y z
N MET A 1 -27.13 -6.29 -26.48
CA MET A 1 -25.89 -5.50 -26.30
C MET A 1 -25.15 -6.03 -25.09
N SER A 2 -23.94 -6.51 -25.26
CA SER A 2 -23.12 -6.94 -24.11
C SER A 2 -22.55 -5.73 -23.36
N LYS A 3 -22.71 -5.71 -22.07
CA LYS A 3 -22.08 -4.70 -21.22
C LYS A 3 -20.65 -5.13 -20.91
N ARG A 4 -19.71 -4.20 -20.99
CA ARG A 4 -18.33 -4.45 -20.54
C ARG A 4 -18.34 -4.69 -19.03
N ARG A 5 -17.73 -5.78 -18.62
CA ARG A 5 -17.58 -6.13 -17.21
C ARG A 5 -16.16 -5.81 -16.76
N VAL A 6 -16.05 -5.11 -15.66
CA VAL A 6 -14.77 -4.80 -15.01
C VAL A 6 -14.80 -5.38 -13.61
N VAL A 7 -13.75 -6.07 -13.25
CA VAL A 7 -13.63 -6.73 -11.95
C VAL A 7 -12.31 -6.36 -11.28
N VAL A 8 -12.30 -6.34 -9.95
CA VAL A 8 -11.09 -6.21 -9.15
C VAL A 8 -10.54 -7.61 -8.90
N THR A 9 -9.31 -7.87 -9.31
CA THR A 9 -8.68 -9.19 -9.22
C THR A 9 -7.68 -9.31 -8.10
N GLY A 10 -7.20 -8.21 -7.55
CA GLY A 10 -6.25 -8.23 -6.44
C GLY A 10 -6.22 -6.91 -5.71
N LEU A 11 -5.91 -6.95 -4.43
CA LEU A 11 -5.83 -5.81 -3.54
C LEU A 11 -4.50 -5.78 -2.80
N GLY A 12 -3.98 -4.58 -2.60
CA GLY A 12 -2.84 -4.32 -1.74
C GLY A 12 -3.04 -3.00 -1.01
N ILE A 13 -2.49 -2.90 0.18
CA ILE A 13 -2.62 -1.69 0.99
C ILE A 13 -1.40 -1.49 1.87
N VAL A 14 -1.03 -0.24 2.05
CA VAL A 14 -0.18 0.24 3.15
C VAL A 14 -0.90 1.43 3.75
N SER A 15 -1.24 1.35 5.02
CA SER A 15 -2.08 2.35 5.66
C SER A 15 -1.81 2.47 7.15
N PRO A 16 -2.31 3.54 7.80
CA PRO A 16 -2.18 3.68 9.26
C PRO A 16 -2.88 2.58 10.08
N VAL A 17 -3.80 1.83 9.48
CA VAL A 17 -4.51 0.74 10.16
C VAL A 17 -3.95 -0.64 9.84
N GLY A 18 -3.01 -0.74 8.91
CA GLY A 18 -2.35 -2.01 8.60
C GLY A 18 -1.58 -1.96 7.29
N ASN A 19 -0.61 -2.83 7.15
CA ASN A 19 0.30 -2.90 6.01
C ASN A 19 -0.02 -4.06 5.08
N THR A 20 -1.10 -4.77 5.33
CA THR A 20 -1.70 -5.78 4.46
C THR A 20 -3.21 -5.62 4.50
N VAL A 21 -3.89 -6.13 3.48
CA VAL A 21 -5.37 -6.08 3.42
C VAL A 21 -5.99 -6.82 4.61
N SER A 22 -5.44 -7.97 4.96
CA SER A 22 -5.91 -8.79 6.08
C SER A 22 -5.80 -8.02 7.41
N ALA A 23 -4.64 -7.46 7.72
CA ALA A 23 -4.40 -6.71 8.94
C ALA A 23 -5.25 -5.43 9.01
N ALA A 24 -5.34 -4.69 7.90
CA ALA A 24 -6.14 -3.48 7.82
C ALA A 24 -7.63 -3.77 8.03
N TRP A 25 -8.13 -4.82 7.41
CA TRP A 25 -9.53 -5.21 7.53
C TRP A 25 -9.89 -5.62 8.97
N GLU A 26 -9.05 -6.44 9.60
CA GLU A 26 -9.23 -6.82 11.01
C GLU A 26 -9.32 -5.58 11.92
N ASN A 27 -8.43 -4.62 11.72
CA ASN A 27 -8.42 -3.40 12.53
C ASN A 27 -9.65 -2.53 12.26
N ILE A 28 -10.09 -2.43 11.00
CA ILE A 28 -11.29 -1.67 10.63
C ILE A 28 -12.55 -2.25 11.28
N ILE A 29 -12.76 -3.56 11.16
CA ILE A 29 -13.95 -4.19 11.74
C ILE A 29 -13.93 -4.22 13.27
N SER A 30 -12.75 -4.15 13.88
CA SER A 30 -12.59 -4.03 15.34
C SER A 30 -12.76 -2.60 15.84
N GLY A 31 -12.93 -1.63 14.96
CA GLY A 31 -13.05 -0.22 15.32
C GLY A 31 -11.75 0.43 15.78
N LYS A 32 -10.58 -0.14 15.42
CA LYS A 32 -9.29 0.44 15.79
C LYS A 32 -8.97 1.65 14.91
N SER A 33 -8.60 2.76 15.54
CA SER A 33 -8.15 3.96 14.84
C SER A 33 -6.67 3.86 14.47
N GLY A 34 -6.36 4.30 13.25
CA GLY A 34 -4.98 4.51 12.82
C GLY A 34 -4.46 5.91 13.12
N ILE A 35 -5.30 6.78 13.67
CA ILE A 35 -4.92 8.15 14.01
C ILE A 35 -4.30 8.16 15.40
N THR A 36 -3.05 8.62 15.48
CA THR A 36 -2.30 8.68 16.72
C THR A 36 -1.49 9.97 16.77
N ARG A 37 -0.83 10.21 17.90
CA ARG A 37 0.06 11.35 18.04
C ARG A 37 1.19 11.24 17.00
N ILE A 38 1.53 12.38 16.37
CA ILE A 38 2.62 12.46 15.41
C ILE A 38 3.93 12.10 16.08
N THR A 39 4.69 11.17 15.49
CA THR A 39 5.99 10.72 15.98
C THR A 39 7.15 11.09 15.05
N ARG A 40 6.88 11.44 13.79
CA ARG A 40 7.92 11.69 12.78
C ARG A 40 8.65 13.01 12.94
N PHE A 41 8.02 13.95 13.63
CA PHE A 41 8.61 15.24 13.98
C PHE A 41 7.99 15.77 15.26
N ASP A 42 8.58 16.80 15.84
CA ASP A 42 8.03 17.46 17.03
C ASP A 42 6.88 18.38 16.63
N ALA A 43 5.66 17.92 16.90
CA ALA A 43 4.42 18.64 16.58
C ALA A 43 3.90 19.49 17.76
N SER A 44 4.67 19.65 18.83
CA SER A 44 4.21 20.32 20.06
C SER A 44 3.74 21.75 19.84
N ASN A 45 4.29 22.44 18.83
CA ASN A 45 3.94 23.83 18.49
C ASN A 45 2.85 23.95 17.43
N PHE A 46 2.28 22.83 16.99
CA PHE A 46 1.22 22.84 15.96
C PHE A 46 -0.15 22.69 16.62
N ALA A 47 -1.16 23.28 16.00
CA ALA A 47 -2.54 23.18 16.47
C ALA A 47 -3.07 21.74 16.39
N SER A 48 -2.69 20.99 15.35
CA SER A 48 -2.99 19.57 15.23
C SER A 48 -1.71 18.77 15.52
N GLN A 49 -1.81 17.82 16.44
CA GLN A 49 -0.70 16.98 16.85
C GLN A 49 -0.94 15.49 16.56
N ILE A 50 -1.99 15.18 15.82
CA ILE A 50 -2.37 13.82 15.47
C ILE A 50 -2.36 13.64 13.95
N ALA A 51 -2.05 12.44 13.50
CA ALA A 51 -2.06 12.07 12.08
C ALA A 51 -2.18 10.56 11.92
N GLY A 52 -2.55 10.15 10.72
CA GLY A 52 -2.45 8.76 10.30
C GLY A 52 -1.05 8.48 9.76
N GLU A 53 -0.22 7.86 10.57
CA GLU A 53 1.12 7.43 10.17
C GLU A 53 1.14 5.93 9.93
N VAL A 54 1.87 5.49 8.90
CA VAL A 54 2.16 4.06 8.67
C VAL A 54 3.10 3.58 9.77
N LYS A 55 2.78 2.44 10.37
CA LYS A 55 3.50 1.87 11.51
C LYS A 55 4.04 0.50 11.15
N ASP A 56 5.20 0.16 11.72
CA ASP A 56 5.80 -1.18 11.63
C ASP A 56 6.01 -1.65 10.19
N PHE A 57 6.27 -0.71 9.27
CA PHE A 57 6.47 -1.00 7.86
C PHE A 57 7.93 -1.37 7.59
N ASP A 58 8.14 -2.55 7.01
CA ASP A 58 9.46 -3.03 6.61
C ASP A 58 9.54 -3.15 5.08
N ILE A 59 10.21 -2.21 4.45
CA ILE A 59 10.40 -2.20 2.99
C ILE A 59 11.24 -3.39 2.49
N GLN A 60 12.05 -3.98 3.36
CA GLN A 60 12.92 -5.11 2.97
C GLN A 60 12.13 -6.39 2.65
N GLN A 61 10.85 -6.47 3.04
CA GLN A 61 9.95 -7.53 2.60
C GLN A 61 9.63 -7.47 1.10
N TYR A 62 9.84 -6.32 0.47
CA TYR A 62 9.45 -6.06 -0.92
C TYR A 62 10.63 -5.69 -1.80
N LEU A 63 11.58 -4.93 -1.30
CA LEU A 63 12.70 -4.39 -2.06
C LEU A 63 14.02 -4.67 -1.34
N SER A 64 15.11 -4.73 -2.13
CA SER A 64 16.46 -4.77 -1.56
C SER A 64 16.81 -3.44 -0.87
N VAL A 65 17.75 -3.50 0.08
CA VAL A 65 18.26 -2.29 0.76
C VAL A 65 18.79 -1.27 -0.25
N LYS A 66 19.48 -1.75 -1.29
CA LYS A 66 20.05 -0.89 -2.34
C LYS A 66 18.97 -0.14 -3.12
N GLU A 67 17.91 -0.83 -3.50
CA GLU A 67 16.78 -0.22 -4.21
C GLU A 67 16.03 0.77 -3.33
N ALA A 68 15.75 0.38 -2.08
CA ALA A 68 15.02 1.22 -1.13
C ALA A 68 15.75 2.54 -0.85
N ARG A 69 17.08 2.54 -0.79
CA ARG A 69 17.88 3.75 -0.56
C ARG A 69 17.78 4.79 -1.68
N ARG A 70 17.37 4.38 -2.87
CA ARG A 70 17.25 5.26 -4.05
C ARG A 70 15.87 5.88 -4.17
N MET A 71 14.94 5.52 -3.30
CA MET A 71 13.52 5.88 -3.37
C MET A 71 13.09 6.60 -2.12
N ASP A 72 12.21 7.57 -2.28
CA ASP A 72 11.55 8.22 -1.15
C ASP A 72 10.47 7.28 -0.56
N ILE A 73 10.05 7.57 0.66
CA ILE A 73 9.16 6.69 1.43
C ILE A 73 7.80 6.47 0.75
N PHE A 74 7.27 7.49 0.05
CA PHE A 74 6.00 7.33 -0.65
C PHE A 74 6.08 6.28 -1.76
N ILE A 75 7.25 6.15 -2.41
CA ILE A 75 7.51 5.13 -3.41
C ILE A 75 7.55 3.74 -2.74
N HIS A 76 8.13 3.65 -1.54
CA HIS A 76 8.13 2.40 -0.77
C HIS A 76 6.69 1.90 -0.53
N TYR A 77 5.80 2.79 -0.12
CA TYR A 77 4.40 2.45 0.13
C TYR A 77 3.68 2.03 -1.14
N GLY A 78 3.87 2.78 -2.22
CA GLY A 78 3.28 2.46 -3.52
C GLY A 78 3.77 1.12 -4.07
N MET A 79 5.07 0.86 -3.99
CA MET A 79 5.66 -0.42 -4.43
C MET A 79 5.15 -1.59 -3.59
N ALA A 80 5.11 -1.45 -2.27
CA ALA A 80 4.61 -2.50 -1.39
C ALA A 80 3.15 -2.84 -1.67
N ALA A 81 2.30 -1.84 -1.81
CA ALA A 81 0.89 -2.04 -2.13
C ALA A 81 0.71 -2.67 -3.52
N ALA A 82 1.47 -2.23 -4.52
CA ALA A 82 1.42 -2.79 -5.87
C ALA A 82 1.86 -4.25 -5.90
N ILE A 83 2.94 -4.59 -5.21
CA ILE A 83 3.45 -5.97 -5.13
C ILE A 83 2.40 -6.88 -4.46
N GLN A 84 1.78 -6.43 -3.39
CA GLN A 84 0.68 -7.17 -2.73
C GLN A 84 -0.48 -7.41 -3.71
N ALA A 85 -0.91 -6.38 -4.43
CA ALA A 85 -2.04 -6.47 -5.35
C ALA A 85 -1.75 -7.42 -6.52
N ILE A 86 -0.56 -7.35 -7.10
CA ILE A 86 -0.12 -8.22 -8.20
C ILE A 86 -0.08 -9.67 -7.74
N LYS A 87 0.46 -9.91 -6.55
CA LYS A 87 0.53 -11.26 -5.97
C LYS A 87 -0.86 -11.81 -5.67
N ASP A 88 -1.73 -11.00 -5.09
CA ASP A 88 -3.12 -11.37 -4.79
C ASP A 88 -3.90 -11.68 -6.06
N ALA A 89 -3.68 -10.92 -7.13
CA ALA A 89 -4.30 -11.14 -8.44
C ALA A 89 -3.77 -12.38 -9.19
N GLY A 90 -2.61 -12.93 -8.78
CA GLY A 90 -1.99 -14.06 -9.45
C GLY A 90 -1.37 -13.71 -10.81
N ILE A 91 -0.99 -12.45 -11.04
CA ILE A 91 -0.41 -11.98 -12.31
C ILE A 91 1.09 -11.66 -12.21
N GLU A 92 1.80 -12.33 -11.32
CA GLU A 92 3.25 -12.15 -11.18
C GLU A 92 4.01 -12.55 -12.45
N ASP A 93 3.53 -13.57 -13.14
CA ASP A 93 4.04 -13.96 -14.45
C ASP A 93 3.20 -13.33 -15.56
N VAL A 94 3.70 -12.25 -16.12
CA VAL A 94 3.02 -11.48 -17.18
C VAL A 94 3.22 -12.08 -18.58
N THR A 95 3.99 -13.17 -18.73
CA THR A 95 4.25 -13.76 -20.03
C THR A 95 2.99 -14.35 -20.69
N HIS A 96 1.97 -14.66 -19.90
CA HIS A 96 0.68 -15.17 -20.38
C HIS A 96 -0.31 -14.08 -20.78
N PHE A 97 0.06 -12.82 -20.63
CA PHE A 97 -0.80 -11.68 -20.92
C PHE A 97 -0.21 -10.83 -22.06
N ASP A 98 -1.10 -10.15 -22.75
CA ASP A 98 -0.70 -9.13 -23.73
C ASP A 98 -0.19 -7.89 -22.97
N SER A 99 1.12 -7.72 -22.96
CA SER A 99 1.78 -6.64 -22.21
C SER A 99 1.36 -5.24 -22.68
N GLU A 100 0.95 -5.09 -23.93
CA GLU A 100 0.46 -3.82 -24.45
C GLU A 100 -0.88 -3.40 -23.86
N ARG A 101 -1.56 -4.34 -23.21
CA ARG A 101 -2.86 -4.11 -22.56
C ARG A 101 -2.75 -3.98 -21.03
N ILE A 102 -1.53 -3.97 -20.51
CA ILE A 102 -1.27 -3.82 -19.08
C ILE A 102 -0.71 -2.42 -18.84
N GLY A 103 -1.37 -1.67 -17.98
CA GLY A 103 -0.92 -0.33 -17.61
C GLY A 103 -0.85 -0.15 -16.10
N VAL A 104 -0.08 0.84 -15.67
CA VAL A 104 0.03 1.24 -14.27
C VAL A 104 -0.39 2.71 -14.16
N ASN A 105 -1.26 2.99 -13.20
CA ASN A 105 -1.67 4.36 -12.89
C ASN A 105 -1.73 4.51 -11.37
N ILE A 106 -0.86 5.35 -10.84
CA ILE A 106 -0.76 5.66 -9.41
C ILE A 106 -0.83 7.17 -9.25
N GLY A 107 -1.78 7.64 -8.44
CA GLY A 107 -1.98 9.05 -8.14
C GLY A 107 -1.22 9.54 -6.91
#